data_d2021f3b566ba281757177f8f60dadcc
#
_entry.id   d2021f3b566ba281757177f8f60dadcc
#
_cell.length_a   1.000
_cell.length_b   1.000
_cell.length_c   1.000
_cell.angle_alpha   90.00
_cell.angle_beta   90.00
_cell.angle_gamma   90.00
#
_symmetry.space_group_name_H-M   'P 1'
#
loop_
_entity.id
_entity.type
_entity.pdbx_description
1 polymer ?
#
loop_
_entity_poly.entity_id
_entity_poly.type
_entity_poly.pdbx_seq_one_letter_code
_entity_poly.pdbx_strand_id
1 'polypeptide(L)'
;MNPRRVTRVHILALIAAALIGGFLPGPHHSAIDIAAAAAEPAPLYYQDPSGKPDYSPTPKKDAEGRDYMPVYDEPGEAAPATPAPAAGGGERKILYYRNPMGLPDTSPVPKKDSMGMDYIPVYADEGSGTGPGTLAISPERIQMLGVRTEAVSLRSMVRTVRAVGTVAADERRIGVVNPKFEGWIEQLHVSTTGQAVRRGDALLEVYSPDLVLAQREYLVARSAAADMAQADPMARDNAKAIAAAALSRLKNWDISADQLARLQRTGTATRTLTLTAPIGGIVMDKTALQGLHFGAGDMLYRIVDLSTVWLLADVFEQDLAQIRPGQSANITVQAYPGRVFEGRVAFVYPTVNAQTRTARVRIEVPNPDLLLKTEMYATVEIAAPSESATVLAVPDSAVLDTGTKQTVLVDRGEGRFEPRAVKTRLTGCGW
;
A
#
# COMPACT_ATOMS: atom_id res chain seq x y z
N MET A 1 -57.92 4.46 -24.43
CA MET A 1 -57.97 4.86 -25.86
C MET A 1 -56.61 5.37 -26.27
N ASN A 2 -56.01 4.52 -26.94
CA ASN A 2 -55.12 4.52 -28.11
C ASN A 2 -53.96 5.53 -28.25
N PRO A 3 -52.88 5.05 -28.82
CA PRO A 3 -51.48 5.55 -28.71
C PRO A 3 -51.01 6.22 -30.02
N ARG A 4 -49.77 6.69 -30.03
CA ARG A 4 -48.93 6.93 -31.27
C ARG A 4 -47.86 7.99 -30.91
N ARG A 5 -46.60 8.04 -31.39
CA ARG A 5 -45.82 7.24 -32.35
C ARG A 5 -44.34 7.44 -32.05
N VAL A 6 -43.59 6.42 -32.32
CA VAL A 6 -42.14 6.38 -32.44
C VAL A 6 -41.69 7.16 -33.68
N THR A 7 -40.60 7.91 -33.59
CA THR A 7 -39.84 8.34 -34.77
C THR A 7 -38.37 8.04 -34.56
N ARG A 8 -37.90 7.02 -35.28
CA ARG A 8 -36.47 6.70 -35.49
C ARG A 8 -35.93 7.66 -36.56
N VAL A 9 -34.75 8.23 -36.34
CA VAL A 9 -33.96 8.88 -37.40
C VAL A 9 -32.67 8.10 -37.54
N HIS A 10 -32.49 7.45 -38.67
CA HIS A 10 -31.25 6.88 -39.18
C HIS A 10 -30.48 8.00 -39.87
N ILE A 11 -29.17 8.09 -39.64
CA ILE A 11 -28.25 8.78 -40.54
C ILE A 11 -27.17 7.82 -40.97
N LEU A 12 -27.09 7.70 -42.27
CA LEU A 12 -26.27 6.82 -43.08
C LEU A 12 -24.82 7.28 -43.12
N ALA A 13 -23.93 6.30 -43.19
CA ALA A 13 -22.51 6.44 -43.50
C ALA A 13 -22.29 6.73 -44.98
N LEU A 14 -21.23 7.45 -45.30
CA LEU A 14 -20.67 7.53 -46.64
C LEU A 14 -19.19 7.15 -46.63
N ILE A 15 -18.94 6.15 -47.47
CA ILE A 15 -17.65 5.53 -47.80
C ILE A 15 -16.96 6.40 -48.86
N ALA A 16 -15.63 6.53 -48.76
CA ALA A 16 -14.81 6.84 -49.94
C ALA A 16 -13.56 5.95 -49.93
N ALA A 17 -13.49 5.13 -50.97
CA ALA A 17 -12.39 4.23 -51.30
C ALA A 17 -11.41 4.88 -52.27
N ALA A 18 -10.12 4.46 -52.21
CA ALA A 18 -9.16 4.43 -53.32
C ALA A 18 -8.10 3.41 -53.00
N LEU A 19 -8.13 2.37 -53.64
CA LEU A 19 -7.48 1.57 -54.70
C LEU A 19 -6.00 1.82 -54.89
N ILE A 20 -5.25 0.71 -54.91
CA ILE A 20 -4.19 0.17 -55.81
C ILE A 20 -3.31 -0.70 -54.90
N GLY A 21 -3.07 -1.97 -55.04
CA GLY A 21 -3.03 -2.93 -56.12
C GLY A 21 -1.99 -3.94 -55.79
N GLY A 22 -2.28 -5.23 -55.98
CA GLY A 22 -1.22 -6.18 -56.35
C GLY A 22 -1.04 -7.46 -55.48
N PHE A 23 -1.71 -8.50 -55.95
CA PHE A 23 -1.26 -9.93 -56.03
C PHE A 23 -1.21 -10.82 -54.77
N LEU A 24 -2.16 -11.74 -54.74
CA LEU A 24 -2.20 -13.05 -54.05
C LEU A 24 -1.26 -14.07 -54.74
N PRO A 25 -0.82 -15.13 -54.07
CA PRO A 25 -1.70 -16.27 -53.81
C PRO A 25 -1.51 -16.98 -52.41
N GLY A 26 -2.49 -17.56 -52.01
CA GLY A 26 -3.12 -18.61 -51.28
C GLY A 26 -2.33 -19.60 -50.36
N PRO A 27 -3.06 -20.35 -49.56
CA PRO A 27 -2.56 -20.92 -48.32
C PRO A 27 -2.04 -22.35 -48.46
N HIS A 28 -0.93 -22.66 -47.80
CA HIS A 28 -0.59 -24.02 -47.45
C HIS A 28 -0.39 -24.15 -45.94
N HIS A 29 -1.32 -24.78 -45.28
CA HIS A 29 -1.11 -25.40 -43.99
C HIS A 29 -0.05 -26.50 -44.15
N SER A 30 1.12 -26.30 -43.53
CA SER A 30 2.05 -27.38 -43.24
C SER A 30 2.25 -27.39 -41.75
N ALA A 31 1.73 -28.44 -41.12
CA ALA A 31 2.09 -28.83 -39.77
C ALA A 31 3.59 -29.10 -39.75
N ILE A 32 4.33 -28.30 -39.01
CA ILE A 32 5.75 -28.57 -38.73
C ILE A 32 5.76 -29.38 -37.44
N ASP A 33 5.98 -30.68 -37.61
CA ASP A 33 6.48 -31.56 -36.56
C ASP A 33 7.85 -31.02 -36.11
N ILE A 34 7.91 -30.41 -34.93
CA ILE A 34 9.17 -30.07 -34.29
C ILE A 34 9.63 -31.36 -33.57
N ALA A 35 10.35 -32.22 -34.29
CA ALA A 35 11.23 -33.15 -33.65
C ALA A 35 12.26 -32.39 -32.84
N ALA A 36 12.22 -32.56 -31.52
CA ALA A 36 13.24 -32.01 -30.61
C ALA A 36 14.57 -32.69 -30.96
N ALA A 37 15.41 -32.02 -31.71
CA ALA A 37 16.82 -32.35 -31.83
C ALA A 37 17.44 -32.14 -30.44
N ALA A 38 17.85 -33.22 -29.81
CA ALA A 38 18.68 -33.19 -28.62
C ALA A 38 19.95 -32.40 -28.96
N ALA A 39 20.11 -31.23 -28.38
CA ALA A 39 21.35 -30.47 -28.48
C ALA A 39 22.46 -31.30 -27.82
N GLU A 40 23.50 -31.62 -28.58
CA GLU A 40 24.72 -32.22 -28.03
C GLU A 40 25.27 -31.29 -26.94
N PRO A 41 25.69 -31.86 -25.77
CA PRO A 41 26.23 -31.03 -24.67
C PRO A 41 27.47 -30.28 -25.15
N ALA A 42 27.51 -28.97 -24.96
CA ALA A 42 28.69 -28.17 -25.29
C ALA A 42 29.84 -28.52 -24.32
N PRO A 43 31.07 -28.71 -24.83
CA PRO A 43 32.22 -29.03 -23.99
C PRO A 43 32.58 -27.80 -23.09
N LEU A 44 32.97 -28.06 -21.87
CA LEU A 44 33.37 -27.05 -20.89
C LEU A 44 34.67 -26.37 -21.29
N TYR A 45 35.62 -27.14 -21.77
CA TYR A 45 36.92 -26.69 -22.29
C TYR A 45 37.58 -27.78 -23.11
N TYR A 46 38.68 -27.43 -23.81
CA TYR A 46 39.50 -28.34 -24.59
C TYR A 46 40.88 -28.45 -23.94
N GLN A 47 41.42 -29.65 -23.76
CA GLN A 47 42.68 -29.98 -23.12
C GLN A 47 43.71 -30.48 -24.14
N ASP A 48 44.99 -30.13 -23.94
CA ASP A 48 46.09 -30.61 -24.74
C ASP A 48 46.19 -32.16 -24.74
N PRO A 49 46.20 -32.82 -25.90
CA PRO A 49 46.24 -34.30 -26.00
C PRO A 49 47.52 -34.93 -25.45
N SER A 50 48.59 -34.16 -25.21
CA SER A 50 49.84 -34.64 -24.62
C SER A 50 49.86 -34.61 -23.09
N GLY A 51 48.74 -34.22 -22.42
CA GLY A 51 48.64 -34.18 -20.96
C GLY A 51 49.31 -32.99 -20.28
N LYS A 52 49.76 -31.99 -21.06
CA LYS A 52 50.25 -30.73 -20.50
C LYS A 52 49.07 -29.92 -19.98
N PRO A 53 49.23 -29.10 -18.92
CA PRO A 53 48.17 -28.27 -18.36
C PRO A 53 47.97 -26.99 -19.22
N ASP A 54 47.61 -27.16 -20.50
CA ASP A 54 47.18 -26.12 -21.41
C ASP A 54 45.70 -26.35 -21.79
N TYR A 55 44.85 -25.37 -21.51
CA TYR A 55 43.41 -25.46 -21.69
C TYR A 55 42.92 -24.33 -22.60
N SER A 56 41.94 -24.61 -23.45
CA SER A 56 41.36 -23.63 -24.34
C SER A 56 39.83 -23.64 -24.25
N PRO A 57 39.17 -22.48 -24.22
CA PRO A 57 37.71 -22.42 -24.29
C PRO A 57 37.15 -22.71 -25.70
N THR A 58 38.02 -22.78 -26.71
CA THR A 58 37.67 -23.03 -28.12
C THR A 58 38.54 -24.14 -28.69
N PRO A 59 38.06 -24.88 -29.71
CA PRO A 59 38.89 -25.86 -30.41
C PRO A 59 40.22 -25.28 -30.90
N LYS A 60 41.32 -25.91 -30.52
CA LYS A 60 42.69 -25.47 -30.84
C LYS A 60 43.52 -26.70 -31.19
N LYS A 61 44.60 -26.53 -31.96
CA LYS A 61 45.61 -27.56 -32.28
C LYS A 61 46.90 -27.29 -31.55
N ASP A 62 47.57 -28.35 -31.14
CA ASP A 62 48.91 -28.29 -30.56
C ASP A 62 49.99 -27.97 -31.62
N ALA A 63 51.23 -27.85 -31.19
CA ALA A 63 52.36 -27.51 -32.06
C ALA A 63 52.66 -28.63 -33.08
N GLU A 64 52.18 -29.85 -32.86
CA GLU A 64 52.31 -31.03 -33.72
C GLU A 64 51.09 -31.26 -34.64
N GLY A 65 50.04 -30.33 -34.57
CA GLY A 65 48.88 -30.34 -35.44
C GLY A 65 47.73 -31.24 -34.97
N ARG A 66 47.75 -31.78 -33.72
CA ARG A 66 46.70 -32.64 -33.13
C ARG A 66 45.64 -31.74 -32.48
N ASP A 67 44.37 -32.14 -32.58
CA ASP A 67 43.26 -31.42 -32.00
C ASP A 67 43.21 -31.61 -30.48
N TYR A 68 42.89 -30.56 -29.73
CA TYR A 68 42.60 -30.59 -28.29
C TYR A 68 41.35 -31.41 -28.01
N MET A 69 41.40 -32.21 -26.94
CA MET A 69 40.28 -33.09 -26.53
C MET A 69 39.21 -32.31 -25.78
N PRO A 70 37.93 -32.38 -26.20
CA PRO A 70 36.83 -31.76 -25.49
C PRO A 70 36.56 -32.49 -24.17
N VAL A 71 36.40 -31.71 -23.08
CA VAL A 71 36.03 -32.21 -21.76
C VAL A 71 34.60 -31.76 -21.47
N TYR A 72 33.73 -32.74 -21.17
CA TYR A 72 32.33 -32.52 -20.83
C TYR A 72 32.11 -32.71 -19.33
N ASP A 73 31.05 -32.12 -18.77
CA ASP A 73 30.62 -32.37 -17.38
C ASP A 73 29.83 -33.70 -17.37
N GLU A 74 30.46 -34.77 -16.93
CA GLU A 74 29.77 -36.06 -16.81
C GLU A 74 28.98 -36.10 -15.50
N PRO A 75 27.62 -36.23 -15.51
CA PRO A 75 26.88 -36.62 -14.32
C PRO A 75 27.23 -38.05 -13.98
N GLY A 76 27.85 -38.24 -12.83
CA GLY A 76 28.36 -39.53 -12.33
C GLY A 76 27.41 -40.71 -12.56
N GLU A 77 27.87 -41.66 -13.34
CA GLU A 77 27.18 -42.89 -13.69
C GLU A 77 27.11 -43.81 -12.48
N ALA A 78 25.92 -44.22 -12.10
CA ALA A 78 25.67 -45.19 -11.07
C ALA A 78 26.10 -46.59 -11.57
N ALA A 79 27.12 -47.16 -10.95
CA ALA A 79 27.57 -48.53 -11.21
C ALA A 79 26.51 -49.59 -10.78
N PRO A 80 26.40 -50.71 -11.49
CA PRO A 80 25.36 -51.70 -11.26
C PRO A 80 25.58 -52.50 -9.95
N ALA A 81 24.47 -52.72 -9.25
CA ALA A 81 24.41 -53.48 -7.99
C ALA A 81 24.77 -54.96 -8.20
N THR A 82 25.75 -55.42 -7.45
CA THR A 82 26.01 -56.87 -7.22
C THR A 82 25.54 -57.24 -5.81
N PRO A 83 24.92 -58.40 -5.59
CA PRO A 83 24.20 -58.72 -4.35
C PRO A 83 25.14 -58.97 -3.18
N ALA A 84 24.69 -58.54 -2.02
CA ALA A 84 25.39 -58.68 -0.74
C ALA A 84 25.44 -60.12 -0.21
N PRO A 85 26.49 -60.51 0.52
CA PRO A 85 26.39 -61.47 1.57
C PRO A 85 26.26 -60.79 2.94
N ALA A 86 25.46 -61.44 3.79
CA ALA A 86 25.07 -61.00 5.10
C ALA A 86 26.17 -61.07 6.12
N ALA A 87 26.09 -60.11 7.07
CA ALA A 87 26.47 -60.10 8.49
C ALA A 87 27.92 -60.31 8.90
N GLY A 88 28.50 -59.29 9.55
CA GLY A 88 29.57 -59.42 10.49
C GLY A 88 30.50 -58.23 10.55
N GLY A 89 30.42 -57.44 11.63
CA GLY A 89 31.48 -56.55 12.10
C GLY A 89 31.87 -55.42 11.13
N GLY A 90 31.21 -54.27 11.23
CA GLY A 90 31.55 -53.10 10.41
C GLY A 90 32.98 -52.66 10.56
N GLU A 91 33.79 -52.83 9.54
CA GLU A 91 35.10 -52.19 9.41
C GLU A 91 34.85 -50.66 9.33
N ARG A 92 35.21 -49.94 10.40
CA ARG A 92 35.16 -48.49 10.43
C ARG A 92 36.10 -47.96 9.34
N LYS A 93 35.56 -47.17 8.42
CA LYS A 93 36.32 -46.54 7.32
C LYS A 93 37.33 -45.54 7.92
N ILE A 94 38.62 -45.84 7.81
CA ILE A 94 39.73 -44.98 8.20
C ILE A 94 39.86 -43.89 7.13
N LEU A 95 39.78 -42.62 7.52
CA LEU A 95 39.97 -41.46 6.60
C LEU A 95 41.44 -41.17 6.37
N TYR A 96 42.23 -41.14 7.43
CA TYR A 96 43.68 -40.92 7.40
C TYR A 96 44.29 -41.26 8.78
N TYR A 97 45.61 -41.29 8.82
CA TYR A 97 46.39 -41.49 10.05
C TYR A 97 47.05 -40.19 10.41
N ARG A 98 46.96 -39.73 11.69
CA ARG A 98 47.57 -38.53 12.22
C ARG A 98 48.77 -38.85 13.07
N ASN A 99 49.73 -37.88 13.14
CA ASN A 99 50.91 -37.98 13.98
C ASN A 99 50.51 -38.05 15.44
N PRO A 100 51.07 -39.01 16.27
CA PRO A 100 50.72 -39.15 17.67
C PRO A 100 51.16 -37.96 18.55
N MET A 101 52.14 -37.20 18.09
CA MET A 101 52.66 -36.00 18.79
C MET A 101 51.85 -34.73 18.49
N GLY A 102 50.73 -34.79 17.76
CA GLY A 102 49.93 -33.62 17.43
C GLY A 102 50.50 -32.70 16.35
N LEU A 103 51.53 -33.09 15.66
CA LEU A 103 52.06 -32.37 14.50
C LEU A 103 51.09 -32.45 13.34
N PRO A 104 51.01 -31.42 12.46
CA PRO A 104 50.04 -31.36 11.36
C PRO A 104 50.37 -32.32 10.19
N ASP A 105 51.18 -33.36 10.41
CA ASP A 105 51.52 -34.38 9.44
C ASP A 105 50.48 -35.52 9.48
N THR A 106 49.90 -35.82 8.30
CA THR A 106 48.88 -36.87 8.11
C THR A 106 49.30 -37.83 6.99
N SER A 107 48.86 -39.09 7.09
CA SER A 107 49.16 -40.11 6.08
C SER A 107 47.86 -40.89 5.68
N PRO A 108 47.65 -41.19 4.42
CA PRO A 108 46.53 -42.04 3.98
C PRO A 108 46.74 -43.53 4.30
N VAL A 109 47.97 -43.94 4.67
CA VAL A 109 48.32 -45.30 5.02
C VAL A 109 48.98 -45.37 6.40
N PRO A 110 48.97 -46.52 7.11
CA PRO A 110 49.68 -46.69 8.36
C PRO A 110 51.16 -46.35 8.17
N LYS A 111 51.67 -45.44 9.03
CA LYS A 111 53.07 -44.96 8.98
C LYS A 111 53.59 -44.83 10.43
N LYS A 112 54.89 -44.96 10.60
CA LYS A 112 55.56 -44.65 11.85
C LYS A 112 56.24 -43.26 11.76
N ASP A 113 56.27 -42.55 12.89
CA ASP A 113 57.00 -41.29 12.98
C ASP A 113 58.52 -41.53 13.06
N SER A 114 59.31 -40.49 13.10
CA SER A 114 60.75 -40.53 13.20
C SER A 114 61.27 -41.13 14.51
N MET A 115 60.39 -41.30 15.51
CA MET A 115 60.69 -41.91 16.82
C MET A 115 60.15 -43.36 16.92
N GLY A 116 59.60 -43.93 15.85
CA GLY A 116 59.11 -45.29 15.79
C GLY A 116 57.66 -45.51 16.29
N MET A 117 56.93 -44.43 16.62
CA MET A 117 55.54 -44.50 17.11
C MET A 117 54.56 -44.60 15.89
N ASP A 118 53.55 -45.45 16.05
CA ASP A 118 52.54 -45.64 14.99
C ASP A 118 51.60 -44.43 14.96
N TYR A 119 51.24 -43.99 13.71
CA TYR A 119 50.22 -42.95 13.49
C TYR A 119 48.86 -43.45 13.94
N ILE A 120 48.09 -42.60 14.58
CA ILE A 120 46.77 -42.89 15.13
C ILE A 120 45.74 -42.83 13.99
N PRO A 121 44.97 -43.90 13.71
CA PRO A 121 43.93 -43.89 12.69
C PRO A 121 42.78 -42.97 13.11
N VAL A 122 42.34 -42.09 12.19
CA VAL A 122 41.14 -41.28 12.32
C VAL A 122 40.06 -41.89 11.49
N TYR A 123 38.97 -42.29 12.15
CA TYR A 123 37.81 -42.91 11.53
C TYR A 123 36.80 -41.85 11.06
N ALA A 124 36.01 -42.18 10.03
CA ALA A 124 34.96 -41.30 9.52
C ALA A 124 33.95 -40.91 10.61
N ASP A 125 33.84 -41.68 11.67
CA ASP A 125 32.86 -41.44 12.77
C ASP A 125 33.41 -40.63 13.95
N GLU A 126 34.72 -40.36 14.04
CA GLU A 126 35.29 -39.60 15.16
C GLU A 126 35.07 -38.08 15.11
N GLY A 127 34.55 -37.55 13.97
CA GLY A 127 34.09 -36.16 13.84
C GLY A 127 32.59 -35.99 13.97
N SER A 128 31.82 -37.07 14.04
CA SER A 128 30.36 -37.06 14.02
C SER A 128 29.79 -37.80 15.21
N GLY A 129 29.70 -37.11 16.34
CA GLY A 129 29.00 -37.66 17.50
C GLY A 129 27.56 -37.98 17.20
N THR A 130 27.23 -39.25 17.21
CA THR A 130 25.90 -39.82 17.43
C THR A 130 24.75 -39.44 16.49
N GLY A 131 24.55 -40.28 15.49
CA GLY A 131 23.32 -40.37 14.70
C GLY A 131 23.40 -39.73 13.31
N PRO A 132 22.79 -40.32 12.28
CA PRO A 132 22.80 -39.77 10.96
C PRO A 132 22.03 -38.45 10.95
N GLY A 133 22.75 -37.31 10.78
CA GLY A 133 22.16 -35.99 10.59
C GLY A 133 22.29 -35.02 11.75
N THR A 134 22.98 -35.34 12.87
CA THR A 134 23.18 -34.41 14.00
C THR A 134 24.47 -33.63 13.81
N LEU A 135 24.43 -32.30 13.88
CA LEU A 135 25.58 -31.42 13.84
C LEU A 135 26.04 -31.11 15.28
N ALA A 136 27.26 -31.50 15.62
CA ALA A 136 27.87 -31.15 16.92
C ALA A 136 28.79 -29.93 16.77
N ILE A 137 28.55 -28.87 17.54
CA ILE A 137 29.32 -27.63 17.54
C ILE A 137 29.89 -27.45 18.99
N SER A 138 31.16 -27.19 19.09
CA SER A 138 31.74 -26.96 20.42
C SER A 138 31.23 -25.64 21.04
N PRO A 139 31.15 -25.58 22.40
CA PRO A 139 30.67 -24.38 23.09
C PRO A 139 31.44 -23.10 22.73
N GLU A 140 32.76 -23.21 22.52
CA GLU A 140 33.60 -22.08 22.13
C GLU A 140 33.21 -21.55 20.77
N ARG A 141 32.89 -22.44 19.80
CA ARG A 141 32.40 -22.05 18.46
C ARG A 141 31.00 -21.45 18.49
N ILE A 142 30.12 -21.95 19.35
CA ILE A 142 28.77 -21.40 19.56
C ILE A 142 28.88 -19.94 20.02
N GLN A 143 29.76 -19.66 20.99
CA GLN A 143 30.01 -18.31 21.50
C GLN A 143 30.66 -17.42 20.44
N MET A 144 31.66 -17.92 19.73
CA MET A 144 32.34 -17.16 18.66
C MET A 144 31.41 -16.78 17.50
N LEU A 145 30.50 -17.68 17.13
CA LEU A 145 29.55 -17.46 16.04
C LEU A 145 28.30 -16.68 16.49
N GLY A 146 28.13 -16.43 17.78
CA GLY A 146 26.97 -15.73 18.33
C GLY A 146 25.64 -16.46 18.10
N VAL A 147 25.66 -17.79 18.05
CA VAL A 147 24.46 -18.61 17.86
C VAL A 147 23.53 -18.43 19.05
N ARG A 148 22.30 -18.02 18.78
CA ARG A 148 21.23 -17.91 19.80
C ARG A 148 20.15 -18.94 19.50
N THR A 149 19.66 -19.59 20.54
CA THR A 149 18.52 -20.49 20.46
C THR A 149 17.28 -19.80 21.00
N GLU A 150 16.14 -19.97 20.33
CA GLU A 150 14.87 -19.43 20.77
C GLU A 150 13.80 -20.52 20.78
N ALA A 151 12.96 -20.51 21.80
CA ALA A 151 11.89 -21.50 21.93
C ALA A 151 10.81 -21.24 20.91
N VAL A 152 10.43 -22.27 20.17
CA VAL A 152 9.28 -22.22 19.26
C VAL A 152 8.02 -21.99 20.07
N SER A 153 7.27 -20.96 19.72
CA SER A 153 6.06 -20.56 20.46
C SER A 153 4.88 -20.33 19.53
N LEU A 154 3.69 -20.49 20.08
CA LEU A 154 2.46 -20.08 19.40
C LEU A 154 2.37 -18.56 19.44
N ARG A 155 2.32 -17.93 18.25
CA ARG A 155 2.22 -16.49 18.10
C ARG A 155 1.05 -16.11 17.20
N SER A 156 0.43 -15.00 17.51
CA SER A 156 -0.50 -14.36 16.60
C SER A 156 0.30 -13.62 15.53
N MET A 157 0.20 -14.07 14.28
CA MET A 157 0.86 -13.41 13.16
C MET A 157 -0.04 -12.29 12.67
N VAL A 158 0.46 -11.06 12.72
CA VAL A 158 -0.21 -9.90 12.12
C VAL A 158 0.42 -9.68 10.74
N ARG A 159 -0.37 -9.86 9.71
CA ARG A 159 0.05 -9.48 8.36
C ARG A 159 -0.16 -7.98 8.21
N THR A 160 0.87 -7.28 7.74
CA THR A 160 0.78 -5.85 7.46
C THR A 160 0.58 -5.66 5.97
N VAL A 161 -0.49 -5.00 5.59
CA VAL A 161 -0.72 -4.56 4.20
C VAL A 161 -0.13 -3.17 4.05
N ARG A 162 0.82 -3.03 3.12
CA ARG A 162 1.43 -1.75 2.78
C ARG A 162 0.78 -1.15 1.56
N ALA A 163 0.45 0.12 1.63
CA ALA A 163 -0.12 0.87 0.53
C ALA A 163 0.43 2.30 0.52
N VAL A 164 0.28 2.97 -0.61
CA VAL A 164 0.52 4.41 -0.72
C VAL A 164 -0.81 5.12 -0.85
N GLY A 165 -0.88 6.35 -0.39
CA GLY A 165 -2.11 7.12 -0.46
C GLY A 165 -1.84 8.62 -0.46
N THR A 166 -2.90 9.38 -0.70
CA THR A 166 -2.88 10.83 -0.71
C THR A 166 -3.79 11.35 0.40
N VAL A 167 -3.32 12.35 1.13
CA VAL A 167 -4.13 13.05 2.15
C VAL A 167 -5.18 13.90 1.47
N ALA A 168 -6.43 13.74 1.85
CA ALA A 168 -7.57 14.51 1.35
C ALA A 168 -8.34 15.15 2.52
N ALA A 169 -9.08 16.20 2.21
CA ALA A 169 -9.98 16.79 3.19
C ALA A 169 -11.16 15.85 3.48
N ASP A 170 -11.66 15.87 4.72
CA ASP A 170 -12.93 15.23 5.05
C ASP A 170 -14.07 16.02 4.39
N GLU A 171 -14.72 15.44 3.40
CA GLU A 171 -15.83 16.06 2.65
C GLU A 171 -16.99 16.51 3.54
N ARG A 172 -17.18 15.87 4.69
CA ARG A 172 -18.21 16.24 5.68
C ARG A 172 -17.87 17.51 6.44
N ARG A 173 -16.61 17.97 6.36
CA ARG A 173 -16.06 19.12 7.07
C ARG A 173 -15.68 20.25 6.13
N ILE A 174 -16.37 20.35 5.01
CA ILE A 174 -16.24 21.43 4.03
C ILE A 174 -17.44 22.35 4.18
N GLY A 175 -17.19 23.62 4.42
CA GLY A 175 -18.20 24.68 4.42
C GLY A 175 -18.01 25.59 3.22
N VAL A 176 -19.08 25.81 2.49
CA VAL A 176 -19.09 26.74 1.35
C VAL A 176 -19.96 27.93 1.70
N VAL A 177 -19.49 29.12 1.36
CA VAL A 177 -20.26 30.36 1.45
C VAL A 177 -20.73 30.73 0.05
N ASN A 178 -22.00 30.47 -0.21
CA ASN A 178 -22.68 30.73 -1.48
C ASN A 178 -24.02 31.41 -1.19
N PRO A 179 -24.12 32.74 -1.31
CA PRO A 179 -25.35 33.46 -1.07
C PRO A 179 -26.48 33.02 -1.98
N LYS A 180 -27.72 33.05 -1.47
CA LYS A 180 -28.95 32.72 -2.23
C LYS A 180 -29.59 33.95 -2.85
N PHE A 181 -28.89 35.08 -2.88
CA PHE A 181 -29.29 36.34 -3.45
C PHE A 181 -28.12 36.97 -4.21
N GLU A 182 -28.37 37.89 -5.08
CA GLU A 182 -27.31 38.63 -5.79
C GLU A 182 -26.93 39.94 -5.12
N GLY A 183 -25.72 40.44 -5.40
CA GLY A 183 -25.25 41.69 -4.81
C GLY A 183 -23.80 42.03 -5.14
N TRP A 184 -23.27 42.98 -4.44
CA TRP A 184 -21.89 43.48 -4.55
C TRP A 184 -21.15 43.28 -3.24
N ILE A 185 -19.87 42.94 -3.35
CA ILE A 185 -18.97 42.83 -2.20
C ILE A 185 -18.44 44.23 -1.85
N GLU A 186 -18.83 44.79 -0.69
CA GLU A 186 -18.37 46.08 -0.27
C GLU A 186 -17.05 46.04 0.50
N GLN A 187 -16.90 45.06 1.41
CA GLN A 187 -15.71 44.92 2.24
C GLN A 187 -15.35 43.45 2.45
N LEU A 188 -14.04 43.19 2.47
CA LEU A 188 -13.50 41.85 2.84
C LEU A 188 -12.85 41.96 4.22
N HIS A 189 -13.28 41.07 5.13
CA HIS A 189 -12.62 40.90 6.45
C HIS A 189 -11.59 39.76 6.36
N VAL A 190 -11.84 38.75 5.52
CA VAL A 190 -10.93 37.67 5.19
C VAL A 190 -10.52 37.81 3.73
N SER A 191 -9.31 38.29 3.50
CA SER A 191 -8.85 38.70 2.16
C SER A 191 -7.92 37.69 1.50
N THR A 192 -7.41 36.67 2.25
CA THR A 192 -6.41 35.71 1.73
C THR A 192 -6.82 34.26 1.94
N THR A 193 -6.43 33.42 1.01
CA THR A 193 -6.44 31.95 1.18
C THR A 193 -5.40 31.53 2.23
N GLY A 194 -5.61 30.41 2.91
CA GLY A 194 -4.75 29.95 3.99
C GLY A 194 -5.06 30.57 5.35
N GLN A 195 -5.93 31.59 5.43
CA GLN A 195 -6.32 32.23 6.69
C GLN A 195 -7.23 31.30 7.51
N ALA A 196 -6.92 31.18 8.81
CA ALA A 196 -7.76 30.42 9.74
C ALA A 196 -8.95 31.29 10.19
N VAL A 197 -10.12 30.69 10.23
CA VAL A 197 -11.38 31.34 10.67
C VAL A 197 -12.11 30.42 11.64
N ARG A 198 -12.89 31.01 12.54
CA ARG A 198 -13.79 30.29 13.44
C ARG A 198 -15.22 30.40 12.93
N ARG A 199 -16.05 29.44 13.29
CA ARG A 199 -17.47 29.50 13.00
C ARG A 199 -18.07 30.81 13.52
N GLY A 200 -18.75 31.56 12.66
CA GLY A 200 -19.38 32.86 12.97
C GLY A 200 -18.47 34.06 12.73
N ASP A 201 -17.19 33.86 12.45
CA ASP A 201 -16.31 35.01 12.11
C ASP A 201 -16.82 35.72 10.85
N ALA A 202 -16.73 37.06 10.83
CA ALA A 202 -17.09 37.87 9.69
C ALA A 202 -16.11 37.60 8.54
N LEU A 203 -16.63 37.26 7.37
CA LEU A 203 -15.83 37.00 6.16
C LEU A 203 -15.82 38.22 5.23
N LEU A 204 -16.99 38.76 4.96
CA LEU A 204 -17.17 39.90 4.07
C LEU A 204 -18.50 40.62 4.34
N GLU A 205 -18.59 41.84 3.88
CA GLU A 205 -19.82 42.61 3.84
C GLU A 205 -20.33 42.72 2.39
N VAL A 206 -21.63 42.50 2.23
CA VAL A 206 -22.30 42.56 0.93
C VAL A 206 -23.41 43.59 0.94
N TYR A 207 -23.60 44.20 -0.21
CA TYR A 207 -24.76 45.03 -0.50
C TYR A 207 -25.64 44.32 -1.53
N SER A 208 -26.93 44.22 -1.26
CA SER A 208 -27.93 43.70 -2.19
C SER A 208 -29.17 44.59 -2.14
N PRO A 209 -29.58 45.19 -3.28
CA PRO A 209 -30.82 45.95 -3.38
C PRO A 209 -32.02 45.14 -2.97
N ASP A 210 -32.09 43.88 -3.41
CA ASP A 210 -33.19 42.95 -3.16
C ASP A 210 -33.31 42.63 -1.68
N LEU A 211 -32.16 42.47 -1.01
CA LEU A 211 -32.12 42.21 0.43
C LEU A 211 -32.62 43.43 1.23
N VAL A 212 -32.22 44.63 0.83
CA VAL A 212 -32.70 45.88 1.46
C VAL A 212 -34.20 46.02 1.24
N LEU A 213 -34.69 45.73 0.04
CA LEU A 213 -36.15 45.78 -0.27
C LEU A 213 -36.92 44.75 0.58
N ALA A 214 -36.44 43.50 0.64
CA ALA A 214 -37.10 42.47 1.43
C ALA A 214 -37.11 42.77 2.96
N GLN A 215 -36.05 43.40 3.49
CA GLN A 215 -36.03 43.88 4.85
C GLN A 215 -37.11 44.93 5.10
N ARG A 216 -37.24 45.89 4.19
CA ARG A 216 -38.26 46.96 4.28
C ARG A 216 -39.66 46.38 4.18
N GLU A 217 -39.91 45.47 3.22
CA GLU A 217 -41.20 44.79 3.08
C GLU A 217 -41.56 44.04 4.39
N TYR A 218 -40.63 43.34 4.99
CA TYR A 218 -40.86 42.65 6.27
C TYR A 218 -41.21 43.65 7.40
N LEU A 219 -40.48 44.76 7.52
CA LEU A 219 -40.73 45.77 8.55
C LEU A 219 -42.10 46.41 8.40
N VAL A 220 -42.53 46.74 7.15
CA VAL A 220 -43.86 47.28 6.84
C VAL A 220 -44.94 46.24 7.17
N ALA A 221 -44.79 45.00 6.74
CA ALA A 221 -45.75 43.96 7.01
C ALA A 221 -45.89 43.67 8.51
N ARG A 222 -44.75 43.73 9.27
CA ARG A 222 -44.75 43.59 10.72
C ARG A 222 -45.45 44.71 11.44
N SER A 223 -45.24 45.99 11.01
CA SER A 223 -45.96 47.14 11.53
C SER A 223 -47.46 47.02 11.27
N ALA A 224 -47.83 46.71 10.05
CA ALA A 224 -49.24 46.50 9.69
C ALA A 224 -49.91 45.39 10.50
N ALA A 225 -49.20 44.30 10.77
CA ALA A 225 -49.69 43.22 11.63
C ALA A 225 -49.85 43.64 13.12
N ALA A 226 -49.00 44.55 13.59
CA ALA A 226 -49.15 45.14 14.95
C ALA A 226 -50.36 46.09 15.03
N ASP A 227 -50.51 46.95 14.01
CA ASP A 227 -51.61 47.91 13.94
C ASP A 227 -52.98 47.19 13.80
N MET A 228 -53.03 46.06 13.10
CA MET A 228 -54.22 45.20 12.97
C MET A 228 -54.45 44.26 14.13
N ALA A 229 -53.67 44.34 15.23
CA ALA A 229 -53.81 43.43 16.38
C ALA A 229 -55.20 43.49 17.05
N GLN A 230 -55.89 44.61 16.99
CA GLN A 230 -57.22 44.86 17.48
C GLN A 230 -58.35 44.76 16.39
N ALA A 231 -58.01 44.48 15.15
CA ALA A 231 -58.94 44.29 14.05
C ALA A 231 -59.74 42.97 14.20
N ASP A 232 -60.66 42.76 13.28
CA ASP A 232 -61.38 41.48 13.22
C ASP A 232 -60.39 40.29 13.02
N PRO A 233 -60.79 39.08 13.44
CA PRO A 233 -59.87 37.92 13.40
C PRO A 233 -59.32 37.62 12.00
N MET A 234 -60.13 37.80 10.94
CA MET A 234 -59.68 37.50 9.57
C MET A 234 -58.60 38.55 9.08
N ALA A 235 -58.83 39.81 9.30
CA ALA A 235 -57.91 40.86 8.94
C ALA A 235 -56.56 40.74 9.70
N ARG A 236 -56.65 40.44 10.99
CA ARG A 236 -55.48 40.19 11.89
C ARG A 236 -54.67 38.99 11.41
N ASP A 237 -55.36 37.87 11.10
CA ASP A 237 -54.65 36.63 10.68
C ASP A 237 -54.02 36.79 9.31
N ASN A 238 -54.69 37.50 8.39
CA ASN A 238 -54.11 37.85 7.11
C ASN A 238 -52.85 38.72 7.23
N ALA A 239 -52.87 39.77 8.08
CA ALA A 239 -51.73 40.61 8.30
C ALA A 239 -50.54 39.85 8.92
N LYS A 240 -50.79 38.95 9.88
CA LYS A 240 -49.80 38.05 10.42
C LYS A 240 -49.20 37.11 9.38
N ALA A 241 -50.05 36.54 8.50
CA ALA A 241 -49.59 35.65 7.47
C ALA A 241 -48.68 36.38 6.46
N ILE A 242 -48.98 37.61 6.09
CA ILE A 242 -48.12 38.42 5.21
C ILE A 242 -46.77 38.70 5.91
N ALA A 243 -46.78 39.10 7.17
CA ALA A 243 -45.52 39.32 7.91
C ALA A 243 -44.71 38.02 8.06
N ALA A 244 -45.35 36.88 8.28
CA ALA A 244 -44.70 35.61 8.36
C ALA A 244 -44.08 35.19 7.02
N ALA A 245 -44.78 35.44 5.90
CA ALA A 245 -44.29 35.16 4.55
C ALA A 245 -43.04 36.00 4.22
N ALA A 246 -43.07 37.31 4.55
CA ALA A 246 -41.93 38.21 4.36
C ALA A 246 -40.69 37.76 5.20
N LEU A 247 -40.94 37.34 6.45
CA LEU A 247 -39.89 36.79 7.30
C LEU A 247 -39.31 35.48 6.73
N SER A 248 -40.18 34.61 6.23
CA SER A 248 -39.74 33.33 5.61
C SER A 248 -38.87 33.55 4.39
N ARG A 249 -39.14 34.59 3.56
CA ARG A 249 -38.29 34.96 2.43
C ARG A 249 -36.86 35.30 2.88
N LEU A 250 -36.71 36.12 3.95
CA LEU A 250 -35.40 36.46 4.53
C LEU A 250 -34.68 35.17 5.05
N LYS A 251 -35.41 34.30 5.74
CA LYS A 251 -34.86 33.02 6.23
C LYS A 251 -34.40 32.11 5.09
N ASN A 252 -35.15 32.07 3.99
CA ASN A 252 -34.79 31.28 2.80
C ASN A 252 -33.51 31.78 2.12
N TRP A 253 -33.11 33.03 2.33
CA TRP A 253 -31.84 33.60 1.92
C TRP A 253 -30.70 33.38 2.91
N ASP A 254 -30.92 32.51 3.94
CA ASP A 254 -29.95 32.14 4.97
C ASP A 254 -29.47 33.34 5.81
N ILE A 255 -30.33 34.37 5.93
CA ILE A 255 -30.05 35.48 6.85
C ILE A 255 -30.00 34.91 8.28
N SER A 256 -28.90 35.16 9.01
CA SER A 256 -28.71 34.57 10.33
C SER A 256 -29.77 35.02 11.34
N ALA A 257 -30.05 34.17 12.31
CA ALA A 257 -31.01 34.49 13.38
C ALA A 257 -30.67 35.78 14.13
N ASP A 258 -29.37 36.05 14.35
CA ASP A 258 -28.90 37.26 15.00
C ASP A 258 -29.15 38.51 14.18
N GLN A 259 -28.97 38.44 12.87
CA GLN A 259 -29.26 39.53 11.94
C GLN A 259 -30.77 39.83 11.88
N LEU A 260 -31.59 38.76 11.81
CA LEU A 260 -33.05 38.91 11.87
C LEU A 260 -33.50 39.50 13.22
N ALA A 261 -32.93 39.03 14.33
CA ALA A 261 -33.23 39.60 15.63
C ALA A 261 -32.81 41.07 15.75
N ARG A 262 -31.68 41.44 15.15
CA ARG A 262 -31.25 42.85 15.05
C ARG A 262 -32.24 43.69 14.26
N LEU A 263 -32.64 43.23 13.06
CA LEU A 263 -33.64 43.88 12.22
C LEU A 263 -34.96 44.08 12.98
N GLN A 264 -35.39 43.05 13.71
CA GLN A 264 -36.61 43.12 14.52
C GLN A 264 -36.51 44.13 15.70
N ARG A 265 -35.36 44.25 16.33
CA ARG A 265 -35.14 45.18 17.46
C ARG A 265 -34.98 46.61 17.00
N THR A 266 -34.20 46.83 15.95
CA THR A 266 -33.90 48.21 15.46
C THR A 266 -35.04 48.80 14.63
N GLY A 267 -35.85 47.97 14.00
CA GLY A 267 -36.89 48.41 13.08
C GLY A 267 -36.37 49.16 11.84
N THR A 268 -35.07 49.04 11.57
CA THR A 268 -34.43 49.71 10.42
C THR A 268 -33.71 48.70 9.54
N ALA A 269 -33.93 48.81 8.22
CA ALA A 269 -33.23 48.00 7.26
C ALA A 269 -31.74 48.41 7.20
N THR A 270 -30.85 47.43 7.23
CA THR A 270 -29.42 47.66 7.05
C THR A 270 -29.05 47.60 5.57
N ARG A 271 -28.18 48.51 5.13
CA ARG A 271 -27.71 48.52 3.73
C ARG A 271 -26.83 47.34 3.44
N THR A 272 -25.88 47.07 4.35
CA THR A 272 -24.91 45.96 4.20
C THR A 272 -25.29 44.80 5.09
N LEU A 273 -24.93 43.61 4.66
CA LEU A 273 -25.07 42.40 5.41
C LEU A 273 -23.69 41.71 5.53
N THR A 274 -23.34 41.31 6.75
CA THR A 274 -22.12 40.55 6.99
C THR A 274 -22.40 39.08 6.74
N LEU A 275 -21.65 38.43 5.83
CA LEU A 275 -21.63 37.01 5.69
C LEU A 275 -20.56 36.43 6.61
N THR A 276 -20.91 35.37 7.32
CA THR A 276 -20.05 34.75 8.34
C THR A 276 -19.65 33.33 7.96
N ALA A 277 -18.58 32.84 8.56
CA ALA A 277 -18.09 31.51 8.37
C ALA A 277 -19.09 30.46 8.92
N PRO A 278 -19.56 29.49 8.08
CA PRO A 278 -20.50 28.47 8.52
C PRO A 278 -19.83 27.42 9.44
N ILE A 279 -18.53 27.22 9.27
CA ILE A 279 -17.70 26.31 10.06
C ILE A 279 -16.38 26.99 10.42
N GLY A 280 -15.68 26.48 11.44
CA GLY A 280 -14.28 26.80 11.68
C GLY A 280 -13.35 26.01 10.78
N GLY A 281 -12.22 26.56 10.38
CA GLY A 281 -11.26 25.90 9.53
C GLY A 281 -10.32 26.88 8.81
N ILE A 282 -9.76 26.41 7.70
CA ILE A 282 -8.86 27.20 6.85
C ILE A 282 -9.56 27.53 5.54
N VAL A 283 -9.44 28.76 5.08
CA VAL A 283 -9.96 29.19 3.76
C VAL A 283 -9.09 28.57 2.67
N MET A 284 -9.63 27.59 1.97
CA MET A 284 -8.92 26.92 0.87
C MET A 284 -9.07 27.67 -0.44
N ASP A 285 -10.30 28.11 -0.75
CA ASP A 285 -10.59 28.91 -1.95
C ASP A 285 -11.33 30.19 -1.59
N LYS A 286 -11.03 31.21 -2.33
CA LYS A 286 -11.66 32.52 -2.24
C LYS A 286 -11.79 33.12 -3.64
N THR A 287 -13.02 33.28 -4.10
CA THR A 287 -13.34 33.99 -5.34
C THR A 287 -13.82 35.43 -5.07
N ALA A 288 -14.17 35.72 -3.82
CA ALA A 288 -14.62 37.04 -3.39
C ALA A 288 -13.54 38.09 -3.60
N LEU A 289 -13.88 39.19 -4.32
CA LEU A 289 -13.05 40.39 -4.50
C LEU A 289 -13.88 41.61 -4.15
N GLN A 290 -13.24 42.61 -3.51
CA GLN A 290 -13.92 43.85 -3.16
C GLN A 290 -14.41 44.57 -4.44
N GLY A 291 -15.64 45.00 -4.44
CA GLY A 291 -16.30 45.62 -5.59
C GLY A 291 -16.88 44.62 -6.61
N LEU A 292 -16.64 43.30 -6.46
CA LEU A 292 -17.15 42.31 -7.35
C LEU A 292 -18.68 42.14 -7.17
N HIS A 293 -19.42 42.04 -8.29
CA HIS A 293 -20.79 41.57 -8.30
C HIS A 293 -20.81 40.03 -8.25
N PHE A 294 -21.70 39.49 -7.42
CA PHE A 294 -21.93 38.04 -7.33
C PHE A 294 -23.41 37.71 -7.59
N GLY A 295 -23.66 36.57 -8.22
CA GLY A 295 -24.99 36.02 -8.42
C GLY A 295 -25.40 35.04 -7.31
N ALA A 296 -26.69 34.70 -7.29
CA ALA A 296 -27.19 33.71 -6.36
C ALA A 296 -26.57 32.32 -6.66
N GLY A 297 -25.97 31.71 -5.64
CA GLY A 297 -25.30 30.40 -5.75
C GLY A 297 -23.81 30.47 -6.06
N ASP A 298 -23.25 31.65 -6.36
CA ASP A 298 -21.81 31.79 -6.56
C ASP A 298 -21.04 31.41 -5.29
N MET A 299 -19.98 30.60 -5.44
CA MET A 299 -19.12 30.23 -4.35
C MET A 299 -18.14 31.35 -4.04
N LEU A 300 -18.29 32.03 -2.91
CA LEU A 300 -17.41 33.12 -2.48
C LEU A 300 -16.23 32.61 -1.67
N TYR A 301 -16.45 31.64 -0.77
CA TYR A 301 -15.42 31.01 0.03
C TYR A 301 -15.66 29.50 0.15
N ARG A 302 -14.56 28.75 0.20
CA ARG A 302 -14.55 27.36 0.64
C ARG A 302 -13.64 27.24 1.85
N ILE A 303 -14.22 26.83 2.97
CA ILE A 303 -13.55 26.66 4.26
C ILE A 303 -13.50 25.18 4.57
N VAL A 304 -12.36 24.70 5.01
CA VAL A 304 -12.13 23.29 5.30
C VAL A 304 -11.58 23.14 6.71
N ASP A 305 -12.23 22.32 7.51
CA ASP A 305 -11.72 21.91 8.81
C ASP A 305 -10.75 20.71 8.62
N LEU A 306 -9.47 20.97 8.81
CA LEU A 306 -8.39 19.99 8.66
C LEU A 306 -8.01 19.30 9.99
N SER A 307 -8.78 19.45 11.06
CA SER A 307 -8.51 18.79 12.34
C SER A 307 -8.62 17.27 12.28
N THR A 308 -9.33 16.76 11.28
CA THR A 308 -9.35 15.36 10.85
C THR A 308 -9.23 15.35 9.33
N VAL A 309 -8.36 14.53 8.82
CA VAL A 309 -8.16 14.36 7.38
C VAL A 309 -8.42 12.91 6.98
N TRP A 310 -8.67 12.70 5.70
CA TRP A 310 -8.74 11.38 5.12
C TRP A 310 -7.41 11.05 4.45
N LEU A 311 -6.94 9.83 4.60
CA LEU A 311 -5.93 9.24 3.74
C LEU A 311 -6.65 8.29 2.79
N LEU A 312 -6.58 8.58 1.51
CA LEU A 312 -7.09 7.75 0.42
C LEU A 312 -5.95 6.85 -0.03
N ALA A 313 -5.92 5.63 0.48
CA ALA A 313 -4.86 4.66 0.20
C ALA A 313 -5.28 3.73 -0.94
N ASP A 314 -4.37 3.48 -1.88
CA ASP A 314 -4.57 2.56 -3.00
C ASP A 314 -4.02 1.18 -2.63
N VAL A 315 -4.91 0.24 -2.32
CA VAL A 315 -4.58 -1.13 -1.91
C VAL A 315 -4.75 -2.09 -3.08
N PHE A 316 -3.79 -2.97 -3.30
CA PHE A 316 -3.85 -3.96 -4.37
C PHE A 316 -4.99 -4.97 -4.17
N GLU A 317 -5.60 -5.40 -5.27
CA GLU A 317 -6.73 -6.34 -5.29
C GLU A 317 -6.46 -7.61 -4.47
N GLN A 318 -5.25 -8.17 -4.55
CA GLN A 318 -4.83 -9.36 -3.82
C GLN A 318 -4.88 -9.21 -2.29
N ASP A 319 -4.77 -7.98 -1.77
CA ASP A 319 -4.73 -7.70 -0.33
C ASP A 319 -6.09 -7.22 0.21
N LEU A 320 -7.04 -6.88 -0.68
CA LEU A 320 -8.36 -6.35 -0.30
C LEU A 320 -9.16 -7.30 0.60
N ALA A 321 -9.03 -8.60 0.37
CA ALA A 321 -9.72 -9.61 1.19
C ALA A 321 -9.39 -9.51 2.68
N GLN A 322 -8.26 -8.88 3.03
CA GLN A 322 -7.77 -8.73 4.40
C GLN A 322 -8.14 -7.39 5.04
N ILE A 323 -8.63 -6.44 4.25
CA ILE A 323 -8.96 -5.09 4.74
C ILE A 323 -10.42 -5.04 5.19
N ARG A 324 -10.62 -4.56 6.40
CA ARG A 324 -11.95 -4.37 7.00
C ARG A 324 -12.02 -2.98 7.64
N PRO A 325 -13.22 -2.35 7.63
CA PRO A 325 -13.45 -1.15 8.43
C PRO A 325 -13.15 -1.39 9.91
N GLY A 326 -12.57 -0.39 10.57
CA GLY A 326 -12.18 -0.44 11.99
C GLY A 326 -10.72 -0.86 12.24
N GLN A 327 -10.01 -1.39 11.25
CA GLN A 327 -8.59 -1.74 11.40
C GLN A 327 -7.74 -0.50 11.67
N SER A 328 -6.71 -0.66 12.50
CA SER A 328 -5.70 0.38 12.74
C SER A 328 -4.74 0.48 11.55
N ALA A 329 -4.29 1.68 11.28
CA ALA A 329 -3.36 2.00 10.22
C ALA A 329 -2.29 2.96 10.74
N ASN A 330 -1.03 2.64 10.50
CA ASN A 330 0.11 3.50 10.78
C ASN A 330 0.52 4.23 9.50
N ILE A 331 0.55 5.55 9.58
CA ILE A 331 0.78 6.42 8.43
C ILE A 331 2.11 7.15 8.62
N THR A 332 2.95 7.12 7.62
CA THR A 332 4.22 7.86 7.58
C THR A 332 4.23 8.79 6.39
N VAL A 333 4.70 10.02 6.60
CA VAL A 333 4.79 11.07 5.57
C VAL A 333 6.24 11.52 5.46
N GLN A 334 6.75 11.65 4.25
CA GLN A 334 8.15 12.06 4.03
C GLN A 334 8.47 13.44 4.61
N ALA A 335 7.48 14.33 4.69
CA ALA A 335 7.65 15.65 5.27
C ALA A 335 7.97 15.64 6.77
N TYR A 336 7.67 14.54 7.47
CA TYR A 336 7.89 14.39 8.92
C TYR A 336 8.56 13.04 9.22
N PRO A 337 9.87 12.91 8.94
CA PRO A 337 10.61 11.67 9.16
C PRO A 337 10.56 11.25 10.63
N GLY A 338 10.30 9.97 10.89
CA GLY A 338 10.24 9.43 12.25
C GLY A 338 8.95 9.68 13.00
N ARG A 339 7.99 10.45 12.45
CA ARG A 339 6.66 10.62 13.03
C ARG A 339 5.67 9.66 12.38
N VAL A 340 4.99 8.89 13.21
CA VAL A 340 3.90 8.00 12.79
C VAL A 340 2.57 8.64 13.19
N PHE A 341 1.65 8.72 12.24
CA PHE A 341 0.28 9.16 12.48
C PHE A 341 -0.61 7.91 12.52
N GLU A 342 -1.43 7.81 13.54
CA GLU A 342 -2.36 6.71 13.69
C GLU A 342 -3.70 7.06 13.05
N GLY A 343 -4.24 6.12 12.28
CA GLY A 343 -5.54 6.25 11.65
C GLY A 343 -6.34 4.97 11.77
N ARG A 344 -7.60 5.02 11.31
CA ARG A 344 -8.50 3.87 11.22
C ARG A 344 -9.10 3.75 9.84
N VAL A 345 -9.15 2.54 9.33
CA VAL A 345 -9.89 2.23 8.11
C VAL A 345 -11.38 2.53 8.34
N ALA A 346 -11.88 3.54 7.64
CA ALA A 346 -13.29 3.96 7.73
C ALA A 346 -14.15 3.29 6.66
N PHE A 347 -13.62 3.16 5.44
CA PHE A 347 -14.39 2.66 4.32
C PHE A 347 -13.48 2.05 3.24
N VAL A 348 -13.96 0.97 2.62
CA VAL A 348 -13.33 0.37 1.43
C VAL A 348 -14.24 0.64 0.24
N TYR A 349 -13.74 1.34 -0.76
CA TYR A 349 -14.53 1.67 -1.95
C TYR A 349 -14.85 0.40 -2.76
N PRO A 350 -16.06 0.26 -3.29
CA PRO A 350 -16.48 -0.95 -4.02
C PRO A 350 -15.95 -1.01 -5.47
N THR A 351 -15.15 -0.04 -5.87
CA THR A 351 -14.62 0.07 -7.23
C THR A 351 -13.12 -0.19 -7.23
N VAL A 352 -12.67 -0.96 -8.23
CA VAL A 352 -11.25 -1.22 -8.50
C VAL A 352 -10.84 -0.42 -9.73
N ASN A 353 -9.72 0.27 -9.65
CA ASN A 353 -9.12 0.93 -10.80
C ASN A 353 -8.52 -0.15 -11.72
N ALA A 354 -9.04 -0.27 -12.93
CA ALA A 354 -8.63 -1.30 -13.89
C ALA A 354 -7.17 -1.16 -14.37
N GLN A 355 -6.61 0.05 -14.34
CA GLN A 355 -5.26 0.32 -14.81
C GLN A 355 -4.20 -0.07 -13.75
N THR A 356 -4.44 0.28 -12.48
CA THR A 356 -3.53 0.04 -11.37
C THR A 356 -3.82 -1.26 -10.61
N ARG A 357 -4.99 -1.87 -10.84
CA ARG A 357 -5.48 -3.04 -10.09
C ARG A 357 -5.51 -2.78 -8.58
N THR A 358 -5.88 -1.57 -8.19
CA THR A 358 -6.01 -1.15 -6.80
C THR A 358 -7.44 -0.73 -6.50
N ALA A 359 -7.88 -0.97 -5.26
CA ALA A 359 -9.08 -0.35 -4.73
C ALA A 359 -8.70 0.73 -3.72
N ARG A 360 -9.49 1.78 -3.69
CA ARG A 360 -9.28 2.89 -2.77
C ARG A 360 -9.82 2.52 -1.39
N VAL A 361 -9.02 2.78 -0.36
CA VAL A 361 -9.38 2.61 1.04
C VAL A 361 -9.28 3.95 1.73
N ARG A 362 -10.37 4.37 2.40
CA ARG A 362 -10.42 5.61 3.16
C ARG A 362 -10.05 5.34 4.61
N ILE A 363 -9.05 6.05 5.09
CA ILE A 363 -8.55 6.00 6.45
C ILE A 363 -8.77 7.35 7.08
N GLU A 364 -9.44 7.42 8.22
CA GLU A 364 -9.61 8.64 9.01
C GLU A 364 -8.40 8.84 9.92
N VAL A 365 -7.82 10.04 9.86
CA VAL A 365 -6.59 10.38 10.57
C VAL A 365 -6.82 11.66 11.37
N PRO A 366 -6.72 11.65 12.70
CA PRO A 366 -6.72 12.86 13.52
C PRO A 366 -5.51 13.74 13.19
N ASN A 367 -5.74 15.05 13.05
CA ASN A 367 -4.71 16.02 12.67
C ASN A 367 -4.82 17.30 13.52
N PRO A 368 -4.71 17.19 14.86
CA PRO A 368 -4.91 18.34 15.76
C PRO A 368 -3.87 19.45 15.55
N ASP A 369 -2.65 19.10 15.18
CA ASP A 369 -1.55 20.03 14.93
C ASP A 369 -1.58 20.62 13.51
N LEU A 370 -2.52 20.23 12.66
CA LEU A 370 -2.65 20.65 11.25
C LEU A 370 -1.38 20.38 10.41
N LEU A 371 -0.60 19.36 10.78
CA LEU A 371 0.64 18.98 10.10
C LEU A 371 0.35 18.30 8.77
N LEU A 372 -0.66 17.42 8.72
CA LEU A 372 -1.08 16.78 7.49
C LEU A 372 -1.85 17.79 6.64
N LYS A 373 -1.31 18.07 5.45
CA LYS A 373 -1.93 18.96 4.46
C LYS A 373 -2.52 18.13 3.34
N THR A 374 -3.58 18.62 2.74
CA THR A 374 -4.16 17.99 1.54
C THR A 374 -3.11 17.83 0.45
N GLU A 375 -3.26 16.80 -0.37
CA GLU A 375 -2.36 16.41 -1.46
C GLU A 375 -0.98 15.90 -1.02
N MET A 376 -0.71 15.76 0.30
CA MET A 376 0.50 15.07 0.76
C MET A 376 0.42 13.57 0.46
N TYR A 377 1.53 13.02 -0.04
CA TYR A 377 1.71 11.58 -0.18
C TYR A 377 2.11 10.95 1.14
N ALA A 378 1.54 9.80 1.43
CA ALA A 378 1.83 9.03 2.62
C ALA A 378 1.96 7.54 2.30
N THR A 379 2.80 6.86 3.06
CA THR A 379 2.83 5.40 3.12
C THR A 379 1.98 4.95 4.30
N VAL A 380 1.16 3.95 4.10
CA VAL A 380 0.30 3.39 5.15
C VAL A 380 0.58 1.91 5.34
N GLU A 381 0.62 1.49 6.58
CA GLU A 381 0.69 0.10 7.02
C GLU A 381 -0.59 -0.23 7.78
N ILE A 382 -1.43 -1.06 7.17
CA ILE A 382 -2.71 -1.49 7.75
C ILE A 382 -2.50 -2.85 8.42
N ALA A 383 -2.81 -2.94 9.70
CA ALA A 383 -2.75 -4.18 10.44
C ALA A 383 -3.91 -5.10 10.01
N ALA A 384 -3.58 -6.15 9.28
CA ALA A 384 -4.54 -7.18 8.88
C ALA A 384 -4.44 -8.36 9.84
N PRO A 385 -5.50 -8.68 10.61
CA PRO A 385 -5.50 -9.86 11.45
C PRO A 385 -5.37 -11.09 10.56
N SER A 386 -4.41 -11.97 10.88
CA SER A 386 -4.34 -13.28 10.25
C SER A 386 -5.57 -14.10 10.67
N GLU A 387 -6.23 -14.74 9.70
CA GLU A 387 -7.36 -15.65 9.98
C GLU A 387 -6.93 -16.86 10.86
N SER A 388 -5.63 -17.14 10.90
CA SER A 388 -5.06 -18.17 11.78
C SER A 388 -4.76 -17.54 13.13
N ALA A 389 -5.63 -17.80 14.11
CA ALA A 389 -5.61 -17.17 15.44
C ALA A 389 -4.24 -17.26 16.15
N THR A 390 -3.55 -18.39 16.02
CA THR A 390 -2.20 -18.59 16.54
C THR A 390 -1.49 -19.66 15.72
N VAL A 391 -0.29 -19.39 15.28
CA VAL A 391 0.55 -20.32 14.52
C VAL A 391 1.85 -20.58 15.28
N LEU A 392 2.40 -21.77 15.08
CA LEU A 392 3.70 -22.09 15.60
C LEU A 392 4.74 -21.29 14.78
N ALA A 393 5.43 -20.37 15.42
CA ALA A 393 6.37 -19.47 14.77
C ALA A 393 7.82 -19.74 15.18
N VAL A 394 8.73 -19.56 14.25
CA VAL A 394 10.18 -19.57 14.45
C VAL A 394 10.76 -18.27 13.88
N PRO A 395 11.85 -17.73 14.43
CA PRO A 395 12.50 -16.57 13.84
C PRO A 395 12.90 -16.83 12.38
N ASP A 396 12.72 -15.85 11.52
CA ASP A 396 13.10 -15.93 10.11
C ASP A 396 14.59 -16.27 9.93
N SER A 397 15.44 -15.72 10.80
CA SER A 397 16.88 -16.01 10.86
C SER A 397 17.23 -17.44 11.23
N ALA A 398 16.28 -18.21 11.78
CA ALA A 398 16.48 -19.62 12.13
C ALA A 398 16.15 -20.59 10.99
N VAL A 399 15.54 -20.09 9.90
CA VAL A 399 15.18 -20.89 8.73
C VAL A 399 16.28 -20.83 7.69
N LEU A 400 16.92 -21.97 7.43
CA LEU A 400 17.87 -22.13 6.35
C LEU A 400 17.11 -22.55 5.09
N ASP A 401 16.97 -21.63 4.14
CA ASP A 401 16.28 -21.87 2.88
C ASP A 401 17.30 -22.06 1.75
N THR A 402 17.28 -23.25 1.14
CA THR A 402 18.14 -23.58 -0.01
C THR A 402 17.43 -23.42 -1.34
N GLY A 403 16.21 -22.85 -1.35
CA GLY A 403 15.36 -22.71 -2.53
C GLY A 403 14.54 -23.99 -2.83
N THR A 404 15.05 -25.16 -2.49
CA THR A 404 14.34 -26.45 -2.67
C THR A 404 13.88 -27.06 -1.35
N LYS A 405 14.52 -26.70 -0.24
CA LYS A 405 14.25 -27.26 1.09
C LYS A 405 14.47 -26.21 2.17
N GLN A 406 13.49 -26.06 3.05
CA GLN A 406 13.58 -25.24 4.23
C GLN A 406 13.91 -26.12 5.44
N THR A 407 14.91 -25.72 6.23
CA THR A 407 15.42 -26.50 7.35
C THR A 407 15.65 -25.60 8.56
N VAL A 408 15.29 -26.04 9.73
CA VAL A 408 15.65 -25.42 11.02
C VAL A 408 16.57 -26.34 11.80
N LEU A 409 17.48 -25.75 12.58
CA LEU A 409 18.36 -26.51 13.47
C LEU A 409 17.72 -26.54 14.87
N VAL A 410 17.32 -27.71 15.31
CA VAL A 410 16.73 -27.92 16.65
C VAL A 410 17.85 -28.22 17.64
N ASP A 411 17.97 -27.37 18.66
CA ASP A 411 18.90 -27.56 19.74
C ASP A 411 18.47 -28.77 20.61
N ARG A 412 19.39 -29.73 20.78
CA ARG A 412 19.23 -30.93 21.63
C ARG A 412 20.01 -30.86 22.92
N GLY A 413 20.64 -29.73 23.16
CA GLY A 413 21.55 -29.54 24.28
C GLY A 413 22.98 -30.01 24.00
N GLU A 414 23.93 -29.61 24.85
CA GLU A 414 25.34 -29.96 24.76
C GLU A 414 26.00 -29.64 23.40
N GLY A 415 25.53 -28.56 22.73
CA GLY A 415 26.06 -28.16 21.43
C GLY A 415 25.63 -29.06 20.24
N ARG A 416 24.61 -29.88 20.44
CA ARG A 416 24.08 -30.77 19.39
C ARG A 416 22.85 -30.18 18.73
N PHE A 417 22.90 -30.03 17.41
CA PHE A 417 21.83 -29.49 16.59
C PHE A 417 21.33 -30.52 15.58
N GLU A 418 20.01 -30.74 15.56
CA GLU A 418 19.37 -31.67 14.66
C GLU A 418 18.69 -30.86 13.53
N PRO A 419 19.08 -31.04 12.24
CA PRO A 419 18.40 -30.41 11.11
C PRO A 419 17.03 -31.04 10.90
N ARG A 420 15.98 -30.21 10.97
CA ARG A 420 14.61 -30.64 10.74
C ARG A 420 14.02 -29.89 9.56
N ALA A 421 13.54 -30.63 8.57
CA ALA A 421 12.81 -30.05 7.43
C ALA A 421 11.49 -29.46 7.90
N VAL A 422 11.22 -28.21 7.48
CA VAL A 422 10.00 -27.48 7.78
C VAL A 422 9.37 -26.97 6.50
N LYS A 423 8.09 -26.66 6.56
CA LYS A 423 7.38 -25.91 5.50
C LYS A 423 6.83 -24.65 6.12
N THR A 424 7.40 -23.51 5.78
CA THR A 424 6.88 -22.21 6.20
C THR A 424 5.75 -21.80 5.25
N ARG A 425 4.67 -21.22 5.79
CA ARG A 425 3.51 -20.74 5.02
C ARG A 425 3.38 -19.22 5.03
N LEU A 426 3.81 -18.60 6.12
CA LEU A 426 3.67 -17.17 6.35
C LEU A 426 4.99 -16.63 6.88
N THR A 427 5.44 -15.53 6.36
CA THR A 427 6.53 -14.72 6.92
C THR A 427 5.94 -13.38 7.33
N GLY A 428 6.28 -12.89 8.53
CA GLY A 428 5.82 -11.59 9.00
C GLY A 428 6.67 -11.07 10.14
N CYS A 429 7.06 -9.80 10.11
CA CYS A 429 7.76 -9.08 11.18
C CYS A 429 8.94 -9.85 11.82
N GLY A 430 9.77 -10.54 11.02
CA GLY A 430 10.95 -11.27 11.49
C GLY A 430 10.67 -12.69 12.01
N TRP A 431 9.49 -13.24 11.73
CA TRP A 431 9.05 -14.59 12.13
C TRP A 431 8.43 -15.33 10.96
#